data_26dde48aea34acce8104c5b09696761a
#
_entry.id   26dde48aea34acce8104c5b09696761a
#
_cell.length_a   1.000
_cell.length_b   1.000
_cell.length_c   1.000
_cell.angle_alpha   90.00
_cell.angle_beta   90.00
_cell.angle_gamma   90.00
#
_symmetry.space_group_name_H-M   'P 1'
#
loop_
_entity.id
_entity.type
_entity.pdbx_description
1 polymer ?
#
loop_
_entity_poly.entity_id
_entity_poly.type
_entity_poly.pdbx_seq_one_letter_code
_entity_poly.pdbx_strand_id
1 'polypeptide(L)'
;MKLKIRLLLAVALCAKSAVALGDPGSELASFSVFSQIDVNELAKSDVKTMHGPPMTGRFLSVQSCYVANGSPSQQVEALRQWDPTKHRELKVFLHGDLPANPTSVSFTALKNAPDNSSVSSFVAATQKLSSELQISKEEAQKFPANSAGNTGGAIPLAVTNFWSDVLASRAKSFVSAGSTAQPPYDHTGESIRPNDELNSLLKQQEKIRKQFSGLLGQTGIGRGRGALTPELYWELLDVDDQGVVTLGASYRRPGANGTYQYADVLYYASGGYYVALTLYQMWPVTIGGKNSTLVWRGDMISSASLASLHGVERLASESAMMKDISKAVTFFRKDIGEN
;
A
#
# COMPACT_ATOMS: atom_id res chain seq x y z
N MET A 1 11.61 -81.01 -17.02
CA MET A 1 12.40 -79.92 -16.40
C MET A 1 11.50 -78.70 -16.38
N LYS A 2 10.84 -78.36 -15.23
CA LYS A 2 9.84 -77.27 -15.12
C LYS A 2 10.50 -76.06 -14.40
N LEU A 3 10.74 -75.00 -15.13
CA LEU A 3 11.30 -73.74 -14.65
C LEU A 3 10.22 -72.91 -13.99
N LYS A 4 10.28 -72.68 -12.68
CA LYS A 4 9.37 -71.81 -11.92
C LYS A 4 9.96 -70.40 -11.91
N ILE A 5 9.32 -69.49 -12.68
CA ILE A 5 9.59 -68.06 -12.63
C ILE A 5 8.91 -67.47 -11.38
N ARG A 6 9.69 -66.97 -10.41
CA ARG A 6 9.19 -66.17 -9.28
C ARG A 6 9.12 -64.71 -9.68
N LEU A 7 7.89 -64.19 -9.77
CA LEU A 7 7.60 -62.77 -9.98
C LEU A 7 7.79 -62.03 -8.64
N LEU A 8 8.86 -61.22 -8.53
CA LEU A 8 9.06 -60.32 -7.40
C LEU A 8 8.29 -59.05 -7.66
N LEU A 9 7.19 -58.83 -6.93
CA LEU A 9 6.43 -57.58 -6.92
C LEU A 9 7.17 -56.58 -6.04
N ALA A 10 7.90 -55.63 -6.62
CA ALA A 10 8.46 -54.50 -5.92
C ALA A 10 7.35 -53.45 -5.69
N VAL A 11 6.83 -53.39 -4.49
CA VAL A 11 5.94 -52.28 -4.03
C VAL A 11 6.81 -51.09 -3.77
N ALA A 12 6.84 -50.14 -4.72
CA ALA A 12 7.45 -48.83 -4.49
C ALA A 12 6.54 -48.03 -3.57
N LEU A 13 6.91 -47.97 -2.29
CA LEU A 13 6.33 -46.98 -1.34
C LEU A 13 6.81 -45.59 -1.78
N CYS A 14 5.96 -44.86 -2.51
CA CYS A 14 6.12 -43.42 -2.65
C CYS A 14 5.82 -42.76 -1.30
N ALA A 15 6.85 -42.68 -0.45
CA ALA A 15 6.81 -41.77 0.68
C ALA A 15 6.69 -40.33 0.11
N LYS A 16 5.48 -39.80 0.11
CA LYS A 16 5.29 -38.34 -0.03
C LYS A 16 5.99 -37.73 1.16
N SER A 17 7.20 -37.21 0.94
CA SER A 17 7.87 -36.33 1.88
C SER A 17 6.93 -35.13 2.09
N ALA A 18 6.15 -35.16 3.17
CA ALA A 18 5.47 -33.96 3.64
C ALA A 18 6.60 -32.98 4.00
N VAL A 19 6.88 -32.05 3.11
CA VAL A 19 7.69 -30.89 3.43
C VAL A 19 6.96 -30.25 4.60
N ALA A 20 7.58 -30.27 5.78
CA ALA A 20 7.03 -29.61 6.97
C ALA A 20 6.80 -28.14 6.60
N LEU A 21 5.54 -27.77 6.41
CA LEU A 21 5.13 -26.39 6.30
C LEU A 21 5.58 -25.74 7.60
N GLY A 22 6.49 -24.76 7.52
CA GLY A 22 6.84 -23.96 8.68
C GLY A 22 5.53 -23.44 9.28
N ASP A 23 5.39 -23.52 10.60
CA ASP A 23 4.20 -23.03 11.30
C ASP A 23 4.02 -21.52 11.00
N PRO A 24 2.92 -21.10 10.35
CA PRO A 24 2.68 -19.69 10.02
C PRO A 24 2.72 -18.77 11.24
N GLY A 25 2.29 -19.27 12.41
CA GLY A 25 2.30 -18.51 13.66
C GLY A 25 3.73 -18.23 14.14
N SER A 26 4.63 -19.21 14.06
CA SER A 26 6.03 -19.05 14.41
C SER A 26 6.76 -18.10 13.45
N GLU A 27 6.50 -18.18 12.13
CA GLU A 27 7.06 -17.25 11.16
C GLU A 27 6.56 -15.82 11.45
N LEU A 28 5.25 -15.64 11.64
CA LEU A 28 4.63 -14.35 11.98
C LEU A 28 5.27 -13.74 13.24
N ALA A 29 5.45 -14.52 14.30
CA ALA A 29 6.06 -14.05 15.55
C ALA A 29 7.52 -13.61 15.40
N SER A 30 8.23 -14.15 14.41
CA SER A 30 9.66 -13.85 14.20
C SER A 30 9.93 -12.41 13.76
N PHE A 31 9.01 -11.78 13.02
CA PHE A 31 9.20 -10.45 12.43
C PHE A 31 8.15 -9.41 12.82
N SER A 32 7.02 -9.82 13.39
CA SER A 32 5.90 -8.94 13.72
C SER A 32 5.78 -8.66 15.21
N VAL A 33 4.80 -7.83 15.60
CA VAL A 33 4.42 -7.59 16.99
C VAL A 33 3.49 -8.68 17.57
N PHE A 34 3.03 -9.60 16.73
CA PHE A 34 2.14 -10.69 17.12
C PHE A 34 2.98 -11.89 17.60
N SER A 35 3.22 -11.97 18.89
CA SER A 35 4.05 -13.04 19.50
C SER A 35 3.35 -14.39 19.58
N GLN A 36 2.03 -14.40 19.70
CA GLN A 36 1.20 -15.61 19.79
C GLN A 36 -0.13 -15.37 19.10
N ILE A 37 -0.45 -16.18 18.10
CA ILE A 37 -1.73 -16.13 17.38
C ILE A 37 -2.33 -17.53 17.34
N ASP A 38 -3.51 -17.67 17.94
CA ASP A 38 -4.39 -18.80 17.66
C ASP A 38 -5.17 -18.47 16.39
N VAL A 39 -4.86 -19.16 15.31
CA VAL A 39 -5.47 -18.93 13.99
C VAL A 39 -6.97 -19.26 13.99
N ASN A 40 -7.40 -20.26 14.82
CA ASN A 40 -8.81 -20.62 14.91
C ASN A 40 -9.62 -19.56 15.67
N GLU A 41 -9.05 -18.98 16.72
CA GLU A 41 -9.69 -17.85 17.42
C GLU A 41 -9.69 -16.60 16.56
N LEU A 42 -8.61 -16.33 15.84
CA LEU A 42 -8.54 -15.20 14.91
C LEU A 42 -9.57 -15.32 13.77
N ALA A 43 -9.84 -16.54 13.30
CA ALA A 43 -10.86 -16.78 12.26
C ALA A 43 -12.30 -16.49 12.72
N LYS A 44 -12.55 -16.47 14.04
CA LYS A 44 -13.87 -16.13 14.62
C LYS A 44 -14.01 -14.65 14.95
N SER A 45 -12.90 -13.91 14.90
CA SER A 45 -12.83 -12.50 15.25
C SER A 45 -12.70 -11.62 14.00
N ASP A 46 -12.90 -10.33 14.23
CA ASP A 46 -12.54 -9.31 13.25
C ASP A 46 -11.01 -9.15 13.15
N VAL A 47 -10.58 -8.07 12.56
CA VAL A 47 -9.18 -7.71 12.40
C VAL A 47 -8.55 -7.40 13.75
N LYS A 48 -7.47 -8.09 14.10
CA LYS A 48 -6.63 -7.74 15.24
C LYS A 48 -5.61 -6.69 14.80
N THR A 49 -5.65 -5.50 15.39
CA THR A 49 -4.70 -4.41 15.14
C THR A 49 -3.84 -4.14 16.36
N MET A 50 -2.58 -3.78 16.14
CA MET A 50 -1.61 -3.44 17.18
C MET A 50 -0.70 -2.30 16.72
N HIS A 51 -0.19 -1.52 17.69
CA HIS A 51 0.90 -0.60 17.42
C HIS A 51 2.08 -1.36 16.83
N GLY A 52 2.70 -0.80 15.78
CA GLY A 52 3.94 -1.34 15.24
C GLY A 52 5.12 -1.14 16.21
N PRO A 53 6.31 -1.65 15.88
CA PRO A 53 7.51 -1.31 16.61
C PRO A 53 7.71 0.21 16.64
N PRO A 54 8.18 0.79 17.76
CA PRO A 54 8.34 2.24 17.87
C PRO A 54 9.23 2.80 16.75
N MET A 55 8.77 3.89 16.15
CA MET A 55 9.51 4.65 15.14
C MET A 55 9.76 6.07 15.65
N THR A 56 10.85 6.68 15.20
CA THR A 56 11.24 8.03 15.64
C THR A 56 10.97 9.08 14.56
N GLY A 57 10.87 10.35 14.97
CA GLY A 57 10.64 11.47 14.06
C GLY A 57 9.25 11.40 13.41
N ARG A 58 9.21 11.63 12.11
CA ARG A 58 7.99 11.73 11.29
C ARG A 58 7.47 10.39 10.76
N PHE A 59 7.84 9.29 11.39
CA PHE A 59 7.48 7.94 10.97
C PHE A 59 6.55 7.27 11.97
N LEU A 60 5.60 6.50 11.46
CA LEU A 60 4.63 5.76 12.27
C LEU A 60 4.34 4.40 11.61
N SER A 61 4.12 3.37 12.42
CA SER A 61 3.73 2.05 11.93
C SER A 61 2.64 1.39 12.76
N VAL A 62 1.77 0.67 12.08
CA VAL A 62 0.71 -0.18 12.67
C VAL A 62 0.77 -1.53 12.01
N GLN A 63 0.37 -2.57 12.74
CA GLN A 63 0.24 -3.91 12.20
C GLN A 63 -1.15 -4.45 12.43
N SER A 64 -1.63 -5.24 11.49
CA SER A 64 -2.89 -5.97 11.61
C SER A 64 -2.72 -7.42 11.19
N CYS A 65 -3.60 -8.28 11.73
CA CYS A 65 -3.64 -9.69 11.42
C CYS A 65 -5.09 -10.17 11.40
N TYR A 66 -5.44 -10.99 10.41
CA TYR A 66 -6.78 -11.55 10.25
C TYR A 66 -6.74 -12.85 9.44
N VAL A 67 -7.82 -13.60 9.47
CA VAL A 67 -8.03 -14.76 8.62
C VAL A 67 -9.05 -14.40 7.56
N ALA A 68 -8.75 -14.74 6.31
CA ALA A 68 -9.63 -14.57 5.17
C ALA A 68 -9.96 -15.92 4.51
N ASN A 69 -11.13 -16.02 3.88
CA ASN A 69 -11.54 -17.21 3.13
C ASN A 69 -10.75 -17.36 1.83
N GLY A 70 -10.50 -18.58 1.40
CA GLY A 70 -9.80 -18.87 0.15
C GLY A 70 -8.28 -18.88 0.28
N SER A 71 -7.60 -19.04 -0.86
CA SER A 71 -6.14 -19.13 -0.93
C SER A 71 -5.44 -17.77 -0.93
N PRO A 72 -4.15 -17.70 -0.56
CA PRO A 72 -3.37 -16.46 -0.66
C PRO A 72 -3.38 -15.82 -2.05
N SER A 73 -3.38 -16.61 -3.11
CA SER A 73 -3.47 -16.08 -4.48
C SER A 73 -4.80 -15.40 -4.77
N GLN A 74 -5.91 -15.93 -4.24
CA GLN A 74 -7.24 -15.31 -4.36
C GLN A 74 -7.31 -14.01 -3.58
N GLN A 75 -6.68 -13.96 -2.39
CA GLN A 75 -6.62 -12.72 -1.60
C GLN A 75 -5.81 -11.63 -2.30
N VAL A 76 -4.67 -11.97 -2.90
CA VAL A 76 -3.88 -11.01 -3.69
C VAL A 76 -4.68 -10.48 -4.88
N GLU A 77 -5.41 -11.35 -5.59
CA GLU A 77 -6.21 -10.92 -6.73
C GLU A 77 -7.40 -10.05 -6.29
N ALA A 78 -8.02 -10.36 -5.15
CA ALA A 78 -9.08 -9.54 -4.58
C ALA A 78 -8.58 -8.15 -4.17
N LEU A 79 -7.39 -8.05 -3.54
CA LEU A 79 -6.77 -6.76 -3.19
C LEU A 79 -6.50 -5.89 -4.43
N ARG A 80 -6.07 -6.51 -5.54
CA ARG A 80 -5.81 -5.80 -6.79
C ARG A 80 -7.07 -5.23 -7.43
N GLN A 81 -8.21 -5.89 -7.26
CA GLN A 81 -9.48 -5.51 -7.87
C GLN A 81 -10.38 -4.70 -6.92
N TRP A 82 -9.90 -4.47 -5.70
CA TRP A 82 -10.67 -3.75 -4.72
C TRP A 82 -10.77 -2.26 -5.03
N ASP A 83 -12.00 -1.77 -5.04
CA ASP A 83 -12.30 -0.36 -5.30
C ASP A 83 -12.77 0.33 -4.01
N PRO A 84 -11.89 1.11 -3.36
CA PRO A 84 -12.20 1.78 -2.10
C PRO A 84 -13.26 2.89 -2.25
N THR A 85 -13.52 3.38 -3.48
CA THR A 85 -14.51 4.45 -3.72
C THR A 85 -15.94 4.00 -3.42
N LYS A 86 -16.19 2.69 -3.33
CA LYS A 86 -17.50 2.12 -2.95
C LYS A 86 -17.87 2.39 -1.49
N HIS A 87 -16.89 2.77 -0.66
CA HIS A 87 -17.06 3.02 0.77
C HIS A 87 -16.75 4.47 1.10
N ARG A 88 -17.80 5.29 1.25
CA ARG A 88 -17.67 6.73 1.54
C ARG A 88 -16.87 7.02 2.82
N GLU A 89 -16.91 6.09 3.77
CA GLU A 89 -16.21 6.17 5.05
C GLU A 89 -14.68 6.05 4.92
N LEU A 90 -14.18 5.56 3.79
CA LEU A 90 -12.75 5.52 3.48
C LEU A 90 -12.26 6.83 2.88
N LYS A 91 -13.19 7.73 2.54
CA LYS A 91 -12.88 9.06 2.02
C LYS A 91 -12.01 9.05 0.74
N VAL A 92 -12.05 7.97 -0.03
CA VAL A 92 -11.46 7.91 -1.38
C VAL A 92 -12.52 8.34 -2.39
N PHE A 93 -12.30 9.47 -3.04
CA PHE A 93 -13.27 10.07 -3.95
C PHE A 93 -13.15 9.54 -5.38
N LEU A 94 -11.90 9.34 -5.83
CA LEU A 94 -11.58 8.79 -7.14
C LEU A 94 -10.47 7.78 -7.01
N HIS A 95 -10.55 6.71 -7.79
CA HIS A 95 -9.52 5.70 -7.96
C HIS A 95 -9.41 5.37 -9.46
N GLY A 96 -8.21 5.12 -9.94
CA GLY A 96 -8.01 4.70 -11.32
C GLY A 96 -6.69 3.97 -11.53
N ASP A 97 -6.77 2.84 -12.22
CA ASP A 97 -5.59 2.11 -12.68
C ASP A 97 -4.84 2.90 -13.75
N LEU A 98 -3.53 2.79 -13.75
CA LEU A 98 -2.68 3.45 -14.73
C LEU A 98 -2.09 2.43 -15.71
N PRO A 99 -2.01 2.78 -17.01
CA PRO A 99 -1.31 1.96 -17.98
C PRO A 99 0.20 1.94 -17.70
N ALA A 100 0.92 1.00 -18.29
CA ALA A 100 2.38 0.91 -18.18
C ALA A 100 3.12 2.18 -18.64
N ASN A 101 2.51 2.97 -19.52
CA ASN A 101 3.02 4.27 -20.00
C ASN A 101 1.97 5.37 -19.70
N PRO A 102 1.90 5.87 -18.46
CA PRO A 102 0.91 6.89 -18.08
C PRO A 102 1.14 8.21 -18.83
N THR A 103 0.05 8.88 -19.19
CA THR A 103 0.07 10.22 -19.80
C THR A 103 -0.90 11.13 -19.06
N SER A 104 -0.89 12.43 -19.34
CA SER A 104 -1.85 13.38 -18.74
C SER A 104 -3.31 12.94 -18.97
N VAL A 105 -3.59 12.24 -20.08
CA VAL A 105 -4.93 11.69 -20.37
C VAL A 105 -5.36 10.64 -19.33
N SER A 106 -4.42 9.92 -18.72
CA SER A 106 -4.71 8.91 -17.69
C SER A 106 -5.36 9.50 -16.43
N PHE A 107 -5.29 10.83 -16.26
CA PHE A 107 -5.80 11.55 -15.08
C PHE A 107 -7.00 12.45 -15.38
N THR A 108 -7.60 12.32 -16.56
CA THR A 108 -8.75 13.16 -16.97
C THR A 108 -9.97 12.95 -16.07
N ALA A 109 -10.06 11.84 -15.35
CA ALA A 109 -11.12 11.59 -14.38
C ALA A 109 -11.09 12.55 -13.17
N LEU A 110 -10.00 13.33 -12.94
CA LEU A 110 -9.95 14.40 -11.94
C LEU A 110 -11.09 15.43 -12.11
N LYS A 111 -11.55 15.67 -13.33
CA LYS A 111 -12.71 16.54 -13.61
C LYS A 111 -14.02 16.06 -12.97
N ASN A 112 -14.10 14.77 -12.63
CA ASN A 112 -15.27 14.14 -12.02
C ASN A 112 -15.20 14.15 -10.47
N ALA A 113 -14.23 14.86 -9.89
CA ALA A 113 -14.13 15.00 -8.43
C ALA A 113 -15.44 15.56 -7.85
N PRO A 114 -15.85 15.08 -6.67
CA PRO A 114 -17.07 15.57 -6.03
C PRO A 114 -16.91 17.03 -5.61
N ASP A 115 -18.04 17.74 -5.56
CA ASP A 115 -18.09 19.09 -5.00
C ASP A 115 -18.24 18.99 -3.48
N ASN A 116 -17.11 19.09 -2.78
CA ASN A 116 -17.05 19.05 -1.32
C ASN A 116 -15.91 19.94 -0.78
N SER A 117 -15.85 20.08 0.54
CA SER A 117 -14.86 20.95 1.22
C SER A 117 -13.42 20.53 0.96
N SER A 118 -13.13 19.22 0.97
CA SER A 118 -11.78 18.69 0.77
C SER A 118 -11.27 19.00 -0.64
N VAL A 119 -12.11 18.79 -1.68
CA VAL A 119 -11.77 19.13 -3.07
C VAL A 119 -11.63 20.63 -3.25
N SER A 120 -12.51 21.44 -2.63
CA SER A 120 -12.39 22.90 -2.65
C SER A 120 -11.09 23.38 -2.00
N SER A 121 -10.68 22.76 -0.88
CA SER A 121 -9.39 23.03 -0.22
C SER A 121 -8.20 22.70 -1.12
N PHE A 122 -8.22 21.54 -1.81
CA PHE A 122 -7.21 21.13 -2.80
C PHE A 122 -7.08 22.14 -3.95
N VAL A 123 -8.21 22.59 -4.50
CA VAL A 123 -8.23 23.61 -5.56
C VAL A 123 -7.62 24.93 -5.07
N ALA A 124 -8.05 25.40 -3.89
CA ALA A 124 -7.56 26.65 -3.31
C ALA A 124 -6.04 26.59 -3.01
N ALA A 125 -5.57 25.47 -2.44
CA ALA A 125 -4.14 25.26 -2.20
C ALA A 125 -3.34 25.27 -3.50
N THR A 126 -3.83 24.62 -4.56
CA THR A 126 -3.18 24.59 -5.87
C THR A 126 -3.10 25.97 -6.51
N GLN A 127 -4.22 26.72 -6.52
CA GLN A 127 -4.27 28.06 -7.11
C GLN A 127 -3.33 29.05 -6.43
N LYS A 128 -3.09 28.89 -5.14
CA LYS A 128 -2.17 29.73 -4.35
C LYS A 128 -0.74 29.20 -4.34
N LEU A 129 -0.48 28.03 -4.90
CA LEU A 129 0.78 27.29 -4.70
C LEU A 129 1.16 27.28 -3.21
N SER A 130 0.21 26.86 -2.38
CA SER A 130 0.34 26.85 -0.92
C SER A 130 1.55 26.01 -0.48
N SER A 131 2.16 26.40 0.65
CA SER A 131 3.29 25.68 1.24
C SER A 131 2.99 24.23 1.63
N GLU A 132 1.73 23.88 1.73
CA GLU A 132 1.27 22.53 2.07
C GLU A 132 1.37 21.55 0.89
N LEU A 133 1.48 22.07 -0.36
CA LEU A 133 1.60 21.23 -1.55
C LEU A 133 2.97 20.55 -1.60
N GLN A 134 2.97 19.28 -1.84
CA GLN A 134 4.17 18.47 -1.99
C GLN A 134 4.55 18.33 -3.47
N ILE A 135 5.09 19.40 -4.01
CA ILE A 135 5.60 19.52 -5.40
C ILE A 135 7.02 20.03 -5.41
N SER A 136 7.74 19.87 -6.53
CA SER A 136 9.05 20.47 -6.70
C SER A 136 8.97 21.93 -7.17
N LYS A 137 10.07 22.66 -7.06
CA LYS A 137 10.20 24.03 -7.61
C LYS A 137 9.89 24.08 -9.10
N GLU A 138 10.40 23.10 -9.84
CA GLU A 138 10.19 23.01 -11.28
C GLU A 138 8.72 22.69 -11.63
N GLU A 139 8.04 21.91 -10.80
CA GLU A 139 6.62 21.66 -10.95
C GLU A 139 5.80 22.91 -10.65
N ALA A 140 6.09 23.60 -9.55
CA ALA A 140 5.38 24.83 -9.19
C ALA A 140 5.46 25.92 -10.28
N GLN A 141 6.61 26.05 -10.95
CA GLN A 141 6.82 27.00 -12.06
C GLN A 141 5.91 26.75 -13.27
N LYS A 142 5.37 25.52 -13.42
CA LYS A 142 4.50 25.17 -14.54
C LYS A 142 3.04 25.57 -14.31
N PHE A 143 2.68 25.95 -13.09
CA PHE A 143 1.31 26.41 -12.83
C PHE A 143 1.09 27.81 -13.42
N PRO A 144 0.04 28.01 -14.25
CA PRO A 144 -0.15 29.30 -14.94
C PRO A 144 -0.51 30.42 -13.96
N ALA A 145 0.25 31.52 -14.01
CA ALA A 145 0.15 32.64 -13.09
C ALA A 145 -1.25 33.35 -13.07
N ASN A 146 -2.07 33.15 -14.12
CA ASN A 146 -3.38 33.81 -14.31
C ASN A 146 -4.53 32.80 -14.42
N SER A 147 -4.51 31.74 -13.65
CA SER A 147 -5.51 30.67 -13.72
C SER A 147 -6.83 30.96 -12.98
N ALA A 148 -7.11 32.24 -12.69
CA ALA A 148 -8.39 32.68 -12.12
C ALA A 148 -9.49 32.55 -13.16
N GLY A 149 -10.32 31.52 -13.05
CA GLY A 149 -11.58 31.42 -13.79
C GLY A 149 -11.66 30.24 -14.73
N ASN A 150 -12.58 29.55 -14.54
CA ASN A 150 -13.61 28.84 -15.26
C ASN A 150 -13.84 27.42 -14.76
N THR A 151 -15.01 27.24 -14.23
CA THR A 151 -15.44 26.01 -13.58
C THR A 151 -16.27 25.22 -14.57
N GLY A 152 -15.67 24.22 -15.16
CA GLY A 152 -16.42 23.14 -15.81
C GLY A 152 -16.77 21.97 -14.88
N GLY A 153 -16.62 22.16 -13.55
CA GLY A 153 -16.80 21.15 -12.52
C GLY A 153 -16.19 21.61 -11.18
N ALA A 154 -16.13 20.75 -10.16
CA ALA A 154 -15.55 21.05 -8.85
C ALA A 154 -14.07 21.46 -8.95
N ILE A 155 -13.32 20.92 -9.93
CA ILE A 155 -11.91 21.27 -10.18
C ILE A 155 -11.80 22.08 -11.47
N PRO A 156 -11.26 23.33 -11.43
CA PRO A 156 -11.01 24.15 -12.61
C PRO A 156 -10.06 23.48 -13.60
N LEU A 157 -10.24 23.75 -14.91
CA LEU A 157 -9.44 23.12 -15.97
C LEU A 157 -7.93 23.37 -15.81
N ALA A 158 -7.52 24.56 -15.38
CA ALA A 158 -6.11 24.87 -15.15
C ALA A 158 -5.51 23.99 -14.03
N VAL A 159 -6.26 23.73 -12.97
CA VAL A 159 -5.86 22.85 -11.87
C VAL A 159 -5.83 21.40 -12.33
N THR A 160 -6.85 20.94 -13.07
CA THR A 160 -6.88 19.59 -13.64
C THR A 160 -5.70 19.32 -14.56
N ASN A 161 -5.40 20.25 -15.48
CA ASN A 161 -4.28 20.11 -16.42
C ASN A 161 -2.94 20.07 -15.69
N PHE A 162 -2.73 20.99 -14.75
CA PHE A 162 -1.52 21.02 -13.93
C PHE A 162 -1.26 19.69 -13.23
N TRP A 163 -2.25 19.20 -12.51
CA TRP A 163 -2.10 17.92 -11.79
C TRP A 163 -1.98 16.73 -12.74
N SER A 164 -2.69 16.71 -13.85
CA SER A 164 -2.54 15.66 -14.86
C SER A 164 -1.11 15.58 -15.40
N ASP A 165 -0.46 16.71 -15.61
CA ASP A 165 0.93 16.78 -16.10
C ASP A 165 1.94 16.38 -15.00
N VAL A 166 1.75 16.87 -13.77
CA VAL A 166 2.59 16.50 -12.62
C VAL A 166 2.51 14.98 -12.36
N LEU A 167 1.29 14.45 -12.26
CA LEU A 167 1.07 13.03 -12.00
C LEU A 167 1.65 12.14 -13.12
N ALA A 168 1.42 12.51 -14.39
CA ALA A 168 1.97 11.79 -15.53
C ALA A 168 3.52 11.78 -15.52
N SER A 169 4.15 12.92 -15.22
CA SER A 169 5.60 13.03 -15.13
C SER A 169 6.17 12.15 -14.02
N ARG A 170 5.59 12.22 -12.81
CA ARG A 170 6.01 11.42 -11.66
C ARG A 170 5.79 9.92 -11.87
N ALA A 171 4.65 9.53 -12.44
CA ALA A 171 4.36 8.14 -12.76
C ALA A 171 5.35 7.57 -13.79
N LYS A 172 5.66 8.30 -14.85
CA LYS A 172 6.70 7.91 -15.83
C LYS A 172 8.07 7.76 -15.18
N SER A 173 8.45 8.70 -14.32
CA SER A 173 9.72 8.65 -13.59
C SER A 173 9.82 7.40 -12.71
N PHE A 174 8.73 7.05 -12.01
CA PHE A 174 8.68 5.83 -11.19
C PHE A 174 8.81 4.56 -12.04
N VAL A 175 8.09 4.46 -13.15
CA VAL A 175 8.20 3.31 -14.07
C VAL A 175 9.62 3.13 -14.60
N SER A 176 10.27 4.23 -14.95
CA SER A 176 11.60 4.20 -15.57
C SER A 176 12.72 3.89 -14.59
N ALA A 177 12.69 4.44 -13.40
CA ALA A 177 13.80 4.39 -12.45
C ALA A 177 13.41 4.27 -10.96
N GLY A 178 12.19 3.83 -10.67
CA GLY A 178 11.73 3.61 -9.29
C GLY A 178 11.64 4.90 -8.48
N SER A 179 11.62 4.76 -7.15
CA SER A 179 11.48 5.90 -6.24
C SER A 179 12.67 6.88 -6.27
N THR A 180 13.85 6.44 -6.72
CA THR A 180 15.05 7.33 -6.83
C THR A 180 14.85 8.44 -7.84
N ALA A 181 13.96 8.27 -8.82
CA ALA A 181 13.69 9.28 -9.84
C ALA A 181 12.58 10.26 -9.42
N GLN A 182 12.00 10.11 -8.22
CA GLN A 182 10.96 11.03 -7.79
C GLN A 182 11.54 12.42 -7.49
N PRO A 183 10.97 13.50 -8.07
CA PRO A 183 11.32 14.86 -7.72
C PRO A 183 11.12 15.10 -6.20
N PRO A 184 11.94 15.97 -5.58
CA PRO A 184 11.75 16.34 -4.20
C PRO A 184 10.49 17.17 -4.00
N TYR A 185 10.06 17.29 -2.75
CA TYR A 185 9.10 18.28 -2.29
C TYR A 185 9.88 19.48 -1.76
N ASP A 186 10.11 20.50 -2.59
CA ASP A 186 11.01 21.59 -2.25
C ASP A 186 10.56 22.97 -2.80
N HIS A 187 9.30 23.10 -3.25
CA HIS A 187 8.84 24.39 -3.80
C HIS A 187 8.78 25.49 -2.74
N THR A 188 8.61 25.15 -1.46
CA THR A 188 8.63 26.10 -0.34
C THR A 188 9.37 25.51 0.86
N GLY A 189 10.61 25.84 1.10
CA GLY A 189 11.31 25.47 2.33
C GLY A 189 12.16 24.22 2.24
N GLU A 190 11.98 23.27 3.18
CA GLU A 190 12.81 22.07 3.30
C GLU A 190 12.64 21.14 2.09
N SER A 191 13.73 20.55 1.63
CA SER A 191 13.70 19.57 0.54
C SER A 191 13.53 18.16 1.10
N ILE A 192 12.36 17.56 0.85
CA ILE A 192 12.05 16.18 1.22
C ILE A 192 12.08 15.31 -0.02
N ARG A 193 12.80 14.20 0.03
CA ARG A 193 12.89 13.24 -1.08
C ARG A 193 12.09 11.98 -0.76
N PRO A 194 11.05 11.62 -1.54
CA PRO A 194 10.25 10.41 -1.31
C PRO A 194 11.07 9.14 -1.17
N ASN A 195 12.13 8.99 -1.95
CA ASN A 195 13.04 7.85 -1.84
C ASN A 195 13.74 7.74 -0.49
N ASP A 196 14.15 8.86 0.09
CA ASP A 196 14.86 8.89 1.38
C ASP A 196 13.89 8.58 2.52
N GLU A 197 12.63 9.02 2.38
CA GLU A 197 11.56 8.68 3.31
C GLU A 197 11.27 7.18 3.32
N LEU A 198 11.11 6.55 2.13
CA LEU A 198 10.91 5.10 2.01
C LEU A 198 12.08 4.31 2.60
N ASN A 199 13.32 4.74 2.34
CA ASN A 199 14.50 4.10 2.93
C ASN A 199 14.54 4.23 4.45
N SER A 200 14.15 5.38 4.98
CA SER A 200 14.10 5.65 6.42
C SER A 200 13.02 4.82 7.11
N LEU A 201 11.84 4.67 6.50
CA LEU A 201 10.80 3.75 6.96
C LEU A 201 11.34 2.31 7.09
N LEU A 202 11.91 1.80 6.01
CA LEU A 202 12.43 0.43 5.97
C LEU A 202 13.61 0.21 6.93
N LYS A 203 14.47 1.23 7.11
CA LYS A 203 15.60 1.17 8.03
C LYS A 203 15.15 1.03 9.49
N GLN A 204 14.08 1.70 9.88
CA GLN A 204 13.55 1.62 11.24
C GLN A 204 12.76 0.32 11.51
N GLN A 205 12.43 -0.46 10.48
CA GLN A 205 11.68 -1.70 10.55
C GLN A 205 12.53 -2.91 10.09
N GLU A 206 13.67 -3.14 10.74
CA GLU A 206 14.68 -4.10 10.28
C GLU A 206 14.14 -5.54 10.13
N LYS A 207 13.36 -6.03 11.10
CA LYS A 207 12.79 -7.39 11.03
C LYS A 207 11.84 -7.54 9.83
N ILE A 208 10.98 -6.55 9.61
CA ILE A 208 10.05 -6.51 8.47
C ILE A 208 10.84 -6.41 7.17
N ARG A 209 11.81 -5.50 7.09
CA ARG A 209 12.68 -5.35 5.91
C ARG A 209 13.40 -6.64 5.56
N LYS A 210 13.87 -7.41 6.56
CA LYS A 210 14.52 -8.70 6.37
C LYS A 210 13.53 -9.74 5.84
N GLN A 211 12.34 -9.86 6.43
CA GLN A 211 11.27 -10.77 5.99
C GLN A 211 10.88 -10.52 4.53
N PHE A 212 10.78 -9.25 4.13
CA PHE A 212 10.38 -8.85 2.78
C PHE A 212 11.56 -8.58 1.83
N SER A 213 12.79 -8.93 2.21
CA SER A 213 13.99 -8.62 1.42
C SER A 213 13.93 -9.16 -0.01
N GLY A 214 13.33 -10.36 -0.19
CA GLY A 214 13.17 -10.99 -1.49
C GLY A 214 12.18 -10.26 -2.40
N LEU A 215 11.08 -9.69 -1.87
CA LEU A 215 10.14 -8.85 -2.61
C LEU A 215 10.74 -7.47 -2.84
N LEU A 216 11.12 -6.76 -1.77
CA LEU A 216 11.65 -5.39 -1.83
C LEU A 216 12.89 -5.29 -2.72
N GLY A 217 13.73 -6.34 -2.77
CA GLY A 217 14.90 -6.41 -3.64
C GLY A 217 14.59 -6.39 -5.13
N GLN A 218 13.34 -6.70 -5.52
CA GLN A 218 12.89 -6.78 -6.91
C GLN A 218 11.94 -5.64 -7.30
N THR A 219 11.60 -4.73 -6.38
CA THR A 219 10.71 -3.58 -6.62
C THR A 219 11.52 -2.30 -6.83
N GLY A 220 10.81 -1.22 -7.22
CA GLY A 220 11.35 0.15 -7.25
C GLY A 220 11.25 0.90 -5.91
N ILE A 221 10.87 0.22 -4.80
CA ILE A 221 10.63 0.84 -3.49
C ILE A 221 11.97 1.11 -2.78
N GLY A 222 12.25 2.37 -2.45
CA GLY A 222 13.49 2.79 -1.79
C GLY A 222 14.74 2.64 -2.66
N ARG A 223 14.58 2.46 -3.98
CA ARG A 223 15.68 2.21 -4.93
C ARG A 223 15.32 2.58 -6.36
N GLY A 224 16.26 2.36 -7.27
CA GLY A 224 16.02 2.38 -8.71
C GLY A 224 15.09 1.25 -9.17
N ARG A 225 14.79 1.22 -10.47
CA ARG A 225 13.89 0.24 -11.07
C ARG A 225 14.27 -1.20 -10.68
N GLY A 226 13.27 -1.95 -10.20
CA GLY A 226 13.41 -3.38 -9.92
C GLY A 226 13.07 -4.28 -11.11
N ALA A 227 13.18 -5.60 -10.89
CA ALA A 227 12.83 -6.62 -11.87
C ALA A 227 11.31 -6.87 -11.99
N LEU A 228 10.56 -6.66 -10.90
CA LEU A 228 9.11 -6.79 -10.91
C LEU A 228 8.48 -5.56 -11.56
N THR A 229 7.50 -5.80 -12.42
CA THR A 229 6.67 -4.74 -13.01
C THR A 229 5.62 -4.31 -12.00
N PRO A 230 5.52 -3.01 -11.67
CA PRO A 230 4.47 -2.50 -10.81
C PRO A 230 3.11 -2.50 -11.51
N GLU A 231 2.05 -2.71 -10.75
CA GLU A 231 0.69 -2.30 -11.12
C GLU A 231 0.47 -0.91 -10.53
N LEU A 232 0.22 0.05 -11.39
CA LEU A 232 0.17 1.47 -11.03
C LEU A 232 -1.27 1.94 -10.88
N TYR A 233 -1.51 2.83 -9.93
CA TYR A 233 -2.80 3.48 -9.74
C TYR A 233 -2.63 4.90 -9.22
N TRP A 234 -3.73 5.65 -9.21
CA TRP A 234 -3.82 6.96 -8.60
C TRP A 234 -5.14 7.11 -7.86
N GLU A 235 -5.16 8.00 -6.87
CA GLU A 235 -6.36 8.30 -6.10
C GLU A 235 -6.48 9.79 -5.84
N LEU A 236 -7.72 10.25 -5.64
CA LEU A 236 -8.05 11.50 -4.97
C LEU A 236 -8.78 11.15 -3.68
N LEU A 237 -8.25 11.53 -2.56
CA LEU A 237 -8.79 11.21 -1.24
C LEU A 237 -8.75 12.39 -0.28
N ASP A 238 -9.45 12.27 0.84
CA ASP A 238 -9.40 13.23 1.93
C ASP A 238 -8.33 12.81 2.95
N VAL A 239 -7.45 13.74 3.29
CA VAL A 239 -6.51 13.63 4.40
C VAL A 239 -6.67 14.87 5.25
N ASP A 240 -7.16 14.72 6.48
CA ASP A 240 -7.34 15.80 7.42
C ASP A 240 -8.15 16.98 6.84
N ASP A 241 -9.30 16.67 6.20
CA ASP A 241 -10.21 17.60 5.52
C ASP A 241 -9.60 18.32 4.30
N GLN A 242 -8.49 17.82 3.77
CA GLN A 242 -7.87 18.30 2.54
C GLN A 242 -7.90 17.23 1.44
N GLY A 243 -8.24 17.64 0.23
CA GLY A 243 -8.12 16.77 -0.94
C GLY A 243 -6.66 16.54 -1.29
N VAL A 244 -6.27 15.30 -1.46
CA VAL A 244 -4.91 14.88 -1.79
C VAL A 244 -4.94 13.94 -2.98
N VAL A 245 -4.17 14.24 -4.03
CA VAL A 245 -3.93 13.30 -5.13
C VAL A 245 -2.68 12.47 -4.84
N THR A 246 -2.77 11.17 -5.12
CA THR A 246 -1.68 10.22 -4.83
C THR A 246 -1.34 9.39 -6.05
N LEU A 247 -0.11 8.85 -6.06
CA LEU A 247 0.32 7.80 -6.99
C LEU A 247 0.79 6.60 -6.20
N GLY A 248 0.22 5.45 -6.53
CA GLY A 248 0.54 4.18 -5.93
C GLY A 248 1.13 3.17 -6.91
N ALA A 249 1.83 2.19 -6.36
CA ALA A 249 2.34 1.04 -7.09
C ALA A 249 2.26 -0.21 -6.23
N SER A 250 1.69 -1.27 -6.77
CA SER A 250 1.63 -2.54 -6.09
C SER A 250 2.49 -3.60 -6.76
N TYR A 251 2.97 -4.54 -5.95
CA TYR A 251 3.84 -5.63 -6.36
C TYR A 251 3.44 -6.91 -5.65
N ARG A 252 3.51 -8.03 -6.35
CA ARG A 252 3.22 -9.34 -5.79
C ARG A 252 4.35 -10.32 -6.04
N ARG A 253 4.55 -11.24 -5.11
CA ARG A 253 5.54 -12.30 -5.22
C ARG A 253 5.00 -13.58 -4.58
N PRO A 254 4.83 -14.67 -5.36
CA PRO A 254 4.58 -15.98 -4.79
C PRO A 254 5.80 -16.45 -4.00
N GLY A 255 5.55 -17.05 -2.85
CA GLY A 255 6.55 -17.69 -2.01
C GLY A 255 6.48 -19.22 -2.10
N ALA A 256 7.28 -19.90 -1.29
CA ALA A 256 7.19 -21.34 -1.15
C ALA A 256 5.86 -21.76 -0.50
N ASN A 257 5.44 -23.00 -0.72
CA ASN A 257 4.28 -23.62 -0.06
C ASN A 257 2.96 -22.83 -0.20
N GLY A 258 2.77 -22.11 -1.31
CA GLY A 258 1.55 -21.36 -1.56
C GLY A 258 1.43 -20.05 -0.79
N THR A 259 2.49 -19.59 -0.13
CA THR A 259 2.53 -18.27 0.51
C THR A 259 2.59 -17.15 -0.54
N TYR A 260 2.21 -15.93 -0.15
CA TYR A 260 2.36 -14.74 -0.99
C TYR A 260 2.87 -13.57 -0.17
N GLN A 261 3.68 -12.75 -0.81
CA GLN A 261 4.02 -11.41 -0.37
C GLN A 261 3.41 -10.39 -1.32
N TYR A 262 2.85 -9.33 -0.76
CA TYR A 262 2.32 -8.20 -1.52
C TYR A 262 2.84 -6.92 -0.90
N ALA A 263 3.20 -5.95 -1.73
CA ALA A 263 3.61 -4.62 -1.31
C ALA A 263 2.79 -3.59 -2.07
N ASP A 264 2.31 -2.60 -1.35
CA ASP A 264 1.65 -1.43 -1.89
C ASP A 264 2.36 -0.19 -1.38
N VAL A 265 2.78 0.68 -2.29
CA VAL A 265 3.52 1.90 -1.97
C VAL A 265 2.82 3.12 -2.57
N LEU A 266 2.44 4.07 -1.73
CA LEU A 266 2.15 5.43 -2.16
C LEU A 266 3.49 6.18 -2.23
N TYR A 267 4.05 6.24 -3.44
CA TYR A 267 5.36 6.86 -3.69
C TYR A 267 5.27 8.36 -3.96
N TYR A 268 4.06 8.88 -4.08
CA TYR A 268 3.75 10.30 -4.19
C TYR A 268 2.40 10.63 -3.54
N ALA A 269 2.35 11.73 -2.82
CA ALA A 269 1.14 12.39 -2.37
C ALA A 269 1.30 13.90 -2.53
N SER A 270 0.23 14.61 -2.92
CA SER A 270 0.25 16.07 -3.07
C SER A 270 0.20 16.84 -1.76
N GLY A 271 -0.02 16.16 -0.65
CA GLY A 271 -0.13 16.72 0.71
C GLY A 271 -0.33 15.64 1.76
N GLY A 272 -0.44 16.00 3.03
CA GLY A 272 -0.76 15.13 4.16
C GLY A 272 0.41 14.26 4.61
N TYR A 273 0.85 13.30 3.82
CA TYR A 273 1.98 12.43 4.12
C TYR A 273 2.96 12.37 2.94
N TYR A 274 4.25 12.16 3.25
CA TYR A 274 5.29 12.12 2.22
C TYR A 274 5.28 10.84 1.40
N VAL A 275 5.15 9.70 2.07
CA VAL A 275 5.04 8.36 1.48
C VAL A 275 4.28 7.44 2.42
N ALA A 276 3.68 6.37 1.87
CA ALA A 276 3.16 5.26 2.65
C ALA A 276 3.61 3.93 2.04
N LEU A 277 3.81 2.93 2.89
CA LEU A 277 4.16 1.58 2.47
C LEU A 277 3.34 0.57 3.28
N THR A 278 2.57 -0.24 2.58
CA THR A 278 1.82 -1.36 3.14
C THR A 278 2.42 -2.67 2.63
N LEU A 279 2.70 -3.59 3.54
CA LEU A 279 3.24 -4.90 3.24
C LEU A 279 2.29 -5.99 3.74
N TYR A 280 2.08 -7.02 2.94
CA TYR A 280 1.27 -8.18 3.29
C TYR A 280 2.10 -9.45 3.19
N GLN A 281 2.02 -10.28 4.23
CA GLN A 281 2.45 -11.66 4.21
C GLN A 281 1.23 -12.55 4.37
N MET A 282 1.08 -13.53 3.50
CA MET A 282 -0.09 -14.39 3.42
C MET A 282 0.33 -15.85 3.44
N TRP A 283 -0.29 -16.63 4.31
CA TRP A 283 -0.05 -18.07 4.44
C TRP A 283 -1.34 -18.85 4.22
N PRO A 284 -1.29 -19.98 3.45
CA PRO A 284 -2.43 -20.88 3.40
C PRO A 284 -2.61 -21.56 4.76
N VAL A 285 -3.84 -21.56 5.25
CA VAL A 285 -4.24 -22.25 6.48
C VAL A 285 -5.54 -23.02 6.23
N THR A 286 -5.87 -23.95 7.13
CA THR A 286 -7.13 -24.69 7.07
C THR A 286 -7.94 -24.41 8.33
N ILE A 287 -9.12 -23.84 8.18
CA ILE A 287 -10.04 -23.54 9.29
C ILE A 287 -11.32 -24.34 9.11
N GLY A 288 -11.64 -25.20 10.07
CA GLY A 288 -12.85 -26.03 9.99
C GLY A 288 -12.94 -26.87 8.71
N GLY A 289 -11.79 -27.33 8.19
CA GLY A 289 -11.71 -28.10 6.93
C GLY A 289 -11.80 -27.26 5.64
N LYS A 290 -11.88 -25.93 5.73
CA LYS A 290 -11.94 -25.02 4.58
C LYS A 290 -10.58 -24.35 4.34
N ASN A 291 -10.24 -24.16 3.06
CA ASN A 291 -9.08 -23.36 2.68
C ASN A 291 -9.28 -21.91 3.11
N SER A 292 -8.33 -21.38 3.82
CA SER A 292 -8.32 -20.01 4.32
C SER A 292 -6.90 -19.44 4.22
N THR A 293 -6.78 -18.16 4.44
CA THR A 293 -5.51 -17.42 4.42
C THR A 293 -5.31 -16.70 5.73
N LEU A 294 -4.23 -16.96 6.43
CA LEU A 294 -3.74 -16.07 7.48
C LEU A 294 -3.05 -14.89 6.80
N VAL A 295 -3.50 -13.68 7.10
CA VAL A 295 -2.97 -12.44 6.55
C VAL A 295 -2.35 -11.62 7.66
N TRP A 296 -1.09 -11.25 7.51
CA TRP A 296 -0.45 -10.16 8.23
C TRP A 296 -0.33 -8.96 7.30
N ARG A 297 -0.63 -7.77 7.83
CA ARG A 297 -0.49 -6.49 7.16
C ARG A 297 0.28 -5.54 8.05
N GLY A 298 1.30 -4.89 7.49
CA GLY A 298 2.07 -3.84 8.16
C GLY A 298 1.99 -2.55 7.37
N ASP A 299 1.49 -1.51 8.01
CA ASP A 299 1.32 -0.18 7.44
C ASP A 299 2.34 0.78 8.06
N MET A 300 3.02 1.53 7.21
CA MET A 300 4.07 2.48 7.59
C MET A 300 3.88 3.77 6.82
N ILE A 301 3.93 4.89 7.52
CA ILE A 301 3.80 6.22 6.91
C ILE A 301 4.91 7.16 7.34
N SER A 302 5.19 8.13 6.49
CA SER A 302 6.00 9.31 6.79
C SER A 302 5.18 10.57 6.55
N SER A 303 5.08 11.45 7.56
CA SER A 303 4.32 12.71 7.47
C SER A 303 4.98 13.82 8.28
N ALA A 304 4.89 15.05 7.78
CA ALA A 304 5.37 16.23 8.50
C ALA A 304 4.69 16.39 9.85
N SER A 305 3.39 16.16 9.93
CA SER A 305 2.59 16.32 11.15
C SER A 305 3.05 15.41 12.29
N LEU A 306 3.63 14.25 11.98
CA LEU A 306 4.12 13.32 12.99
C LEU A 306 5.41 13.78 13.68
N ALA A 307 6.18 14.68 13.05
CA ALA A 307 7.48 15.11 13.58
C ALA A 307 7.38 15.85 14.91
N SER A 308 6.27 16.57 15.14
CA SER A 308 6.01 17.33 16.37
C SER A 308 5.24 16.55 17.42
N LEU A 309 4.71 15.37 17.10
CA LEU A 309 3.89 14.59 18.01
C LEU A 309 4.73 13.78 18.99
N HIS A 310 4.39 13.90 20.28
CA HIS A 310 5.07 13.18 21.36
C HIS A 310 4.04 12.56 22.32
N GLY A 311 4.46 11.52 23.04
CA GLY A 311 3.67 10.91 24.11
C GLY A 311 2.26 10.57 23.69
N VAL A 312 1.26 11.17 24.36
CA VAL A 312 -0.17 10.88 24.18
C VAL A 312 -0.67 11.22 22.77
N GLU A 313 -0.21 12.32 22.17
CA GLU A 313 -0.62 12.73 20.83
C GLU A 313 -0.18 11.72 19.77
N ARG A 314 1.02 11.20 19.92
CA ARG A 314 1.53 10.17 19.04
C ARG A 314 0.74 8.87 19.17
N LEU A 315 0.44 8.44 20.39
CA LEU A 315 -0.42 7.28 20.63
C LEU A 315 -1.83 7.45 20.07
N ALA A 316 -2.37 8.68 20.14
CA ALA A 316 -3.66 8.99 19.53
C ALA A 316 -3.63 8.86 18.00
N SER A 317 -2.57 9.34 17.34
CA SER A 317 -2.38 9.18 15.89
C SER A 317 -2.23 7.71 15.47
N GLU A 318 -1.48 6.92 16.22
CA GLU A 318 -1.37 5.48 16.01
C GLU A 318 -2.73 4.79 16.17
N SER A 319 -3.49 5.15 17.20
CA SER A 319 -4.83 4.59 17.46
C SER A 319 -5.83 4.97 16.36
N ALA A 320 -5.77 6.19 15.85
CA ALA A 320 -6.58 6.63 14.71
C ALA A 320 -6.25 5.80 13.46
N MET A 321 -4.97 5.63 13.14
CA MET A 321 -4.52 4.82 12.02
C MET A 321 -4.95 3.35 12.16
N MET A 322 -4.86 2.75 13.36
CA MET A 322 -5.36 1.39 13.62
C MET A 322 -6.85 1.27 13.33
N LYS A 323 -7.65 2.26 13.73
CA LYS A 323 -9.10 2.29 13.50
C LYS A 323 -9.41 2.36 11.99
N ASP A 324 -8.71 3.19 11.25
CA ASP A 324 -8.93 3.35 9.80
C ASP A 324 -8.50 2.09 9.03
N ILE A 325 -7.38 1.48 9.40
CA ILE A 325 -6.95 0.20 8.84
C ILE A 325 -7.95 -0.92 9.14
N SER A 326 -8.40 -1.03 10.39
CA SER A 326 -9.42 -2.02 10.77
C SER A 326 -10.69 -1.84 9.95
N LYS A 327 -11.16 -0.60 9.77
CA LYS A 327 -12.32 -0.27 8.94
C LYS A 327 -12.10 -0.69 7.48
N ALA A 328 -10.95 -0.33 6.88
CA ALA A 328 -10.64 -0.67 5.50
C ALA A 328 -10.60 -2.20 5.28
N VAL A 329 -9.96 -2.95 6.19
CA VAL A 329 -9.93 -4.41 6.12
C VAL A 329 -11.33 -5.02 6.30
N THR A 330 -12.15 -4.47 7.18
CA THR A 330 -13.55 -4.93 7.37
C THR A 330 -14.37 -4.73 6.10
N PHE A 331 -14.26 -3.58 5.44
CA PHE A 331 -14.94 -3.35 4.16
C PHE A 331 -14.42 -4.28 3.06
N PHE A 332 -13.11 -4.42 2.94
CA PHE A 332 -12.50 -5.36 1.99
C PHE A 332 -13.04 -6.78 2.19
N ARG A 333 -13.02 -7.31 3.42
CA ARG A 333 -13.53 -8.65 3.73
C ARG A 333 -15.01 -8.80 3.37
N LYS A 334 -15.82 -7.80 3.67
CA LYS A 334 -17.24 -7.78 3.32
C LYS A 334 -17.45 -7.82 1.81
N ASP A 335 -16.69 -7.07 1.04
CA ASP A 335 -16.80 -7.01 -0.42
C ASP A 335 -16.42 -8.34 -1.10
N ILE A 336 -15.51 -9.10 -0.50
CA ILE A 336 -15.14 -10.45 -0.99
C ILE A 336 -16.04 -11.56 -0.45
N GLY A 337 -17.17 -11.21 0.20
CA GLY A 337 -18.19 -12.16 0.69
C GLY A 337 -17.86 -12.79 2.04
N GLU A 338 -17.10 -12.15 2.88
CA GLU A 338 -16.84 -12.55 4.27
C GLU A 338 -17.76 -11.78 5.23
N ASN A 339 -18.52 -12.51 6.03
CA ASN A 339 -19.41 -11.94 7.06
C ASN A 339 -18.72 -11.89 8.42
#